data_27151dd90feffeb125cd2837f986e616
#
_entry.id   27151dd90feffeb125cd2837f986e616
#
_cell.length_a   1.000
_cell.length_b   1.000
_cell.length_c   1.000
_cell.angle_alpha   90.00
_cell.angle_beta   90.00
_cell.angle_gamma   90.00
#
_symmetry.space_group_name_H-M   'P 1'
#
loop_
_entity.id
_entity.type
_entity.pdbx_description
1 polymer ?
#
loop_
_entity_poly.entity_id
_entity_poly.type
_entity_poly.pdbx_seq_one_letter_code
_entity_poly.pdbx_strand_id
1 'polypeptide(L)'
;MELNYKVVDDSILISKDEIIRMIEESHKCAFEHFNDYALTKKPESAAASLEYEGCAHTWEYILSKLEKMMTLDEAIEHCKEKSCSNTECAREHRQLEEWLKELKEYKKRYGDLNQE
;
A
#
# COMPACT_ATOMS: atom_id res chain seq x y z
N MET A 1 -7.56 1.37 -18.18
CA MET A 1 -6.51 1.50 -17.12
C MET A 1 -5.76 0.20 -16.97
N GLU A 2 -4.46 0.26 -16.98
CA GLU A 2 -3.63 -0.91 -16.73
C GLU A 2 -3.00 -0.82 -15.35
N LEU A 3 -3.02 -1.93 -14.61
CA LEU A 3 -2.40 -2.04 -13.31
C LEU A 3 -1.01 -2.63 -13.45
N ASN A 4 0.00 -1.92 -12.97
CA ASN A 4 1.37 -2.42 -12.97
C ASN A 4 1.63 -3.22 -11.71
N TYR A 5 2.02 -4.47 -11.87
CA TYR A 5 2.29 -5.36 -10.76
C TYR A 5 3.38 -6.37 -11.14
N LYS A 6 3.96 -6.99 -10.12
CA LYS A 6 4.91 -8.09 -10.29
C LYS A 6 4.37 -9.34 -9.60
N VAL A 7 4.62 -10.49 -10.19
CA VAL A 7 4.31 -11.77 -9.56
C VAL A 7 5.64 -12.39 -9.12
N VAL A 8 5.76 -12.66 -7.82
CA VAL A 8 6.95 -13.27 -7.21
C VAL A 8 6.44 -14.45 -6.38
N ASP A 9 6.82 -15.66 -6.76
CA ASP A 9 6.28 -16.91 -6.22
C ASP A 9 4.75 -16.90 -6.37
N ASP A 10 4.01 -17.04 -5.28
CA ASP A 10 2.54 -17.00 -5.29
C ASP A 10 2.00 -15.63 -4.86
N SER A 11 2.86 -14.61 -4.84
CA SER A 11 2.49 -13.28 -4.36
C SER A 11 2.43 -12.27 -5.50
N ILE A 12 1.50 -11.35 -5.41
CA ILE A 12 1.39 -10.22 -6.32
C ILE A 12 1.90 -8.98 -5.59
N LEU A 13 2.89 -8.30 -6.19
CA LEU A 13 3.49 -7.10 -5.61
C LEU A 13 3.03 -5.86 -6.38
N ILE A 14 2.42 -4.93 -5.65
CA ILE A 14 1.94 -3.66 -6.18
C ILE A 14 2.56 -2.55 -5.31
N SER A 15 3.18 -1.55 -5.95
CA SER A 15 3.77 -0.44 -5.21
C SER A 15 2.68 0.50 -4.67
N LYS A 16 2.99 1.23 -3.60
CA LYS A 16 2.13 2.27 -3.05
C LYS A 16 1.83 3.34 -4.11
N ASP A 17 2.86 3.76 -4.84
CA ASP A 17 2.72 4.76 -5.91
C ASP A 17 1.77 4.29 -7.00
N GLU A 18 1.79 3.01 -7.34
CA GLU A 18 0.86 2.43 -8.30
C GLU A 18 -0.57 2.48 -7.80
N ILE A 19 -0.79 2.21 -6.52
CA ILE A 19 -2.13 2.31 -5.91
C ILE A 19 -2.63 3.76 -5.97
N ILE A 20 -1.77 4.72 -5.64
CA ILE A 20 -2.12 6.14 -5.72
C ILE A 20 -2.47 6.53 -7.16
N ARG A 21 -1.68 6.05 -8.13
CA ARG A 21 -1.97 6.29 -9.56
C ARG A 21 -3.34 5.74 -9.95
N MET A 22 -3.68 4.55 -9.49
CA MET A 22 -4.99 3.93 -9.80
C MET A 22 -6.14 4.73 -9.21
N ILE A 23 -5.96 5.29 -8.01
CA ILE A 23 -6.95 6.16 -7.38
C ILE A 23 -7.17 7.41 -8.24
N GLU A 24 -6.08 8.09 -8.62
CA GLU A 24 -6.14 9.30 -9.43
C GLU A 24 -6.79 9.06 -10.79
N GLU A 25 -6.40 8.00 -11.48
CA GLU A 25 -6.97 7.65 -12.77
C GLU A 25 -8.45 7.27 -12.67
N SER A 26 -8.83 6.56 -11.61
CA SER A 26 -10.23 6.20 -11.39
C SER A 26 -11.10 7.43 -11.18
N HIS A 27 -10.65 8.40 -10.40
CA HIS A 27 -11.36 9.65 -10.21
C HIS A 27 -11.44 10.44 -11.51
N LYS A 28 -10.38 10.48 -12.28
CA LYS A 28 -10.35 11.16 -13.57
C LYS A 28 -11.36 10.54 -14.55
N CYS A 29 -11.36 9.23 -14.66
CA CYS A 29 -12.30 8.52 -15.54
C CYS A 29 -13.74 8.72 -15.08
N ALA A 30 -14.00 8.68 -13.77
CA ALA A 30 -15.33 8.94 -13.22
C ALA A 30 -15.81 10.33 -13.59
N PHE A 31 -14.93 11.32 -13.46
CA PHE A 31 -15.26 12.71 -13.79
C PHE A 31 -15.54 12.89 -15.29
N GLU A 32 -14.75 12.29 -16.15
CA GLU A 32 -14.93 12.34 -17.61
C GLU A 32 -16.27 11.73 -18.02
N HIS A 33 -16.63 10.58 -17.47
CA HIS A 33 -17.91 9.93 -17.75
C HIS A 33 -19.10 10.72 -17.18
N PHE A 34 -18.94 11.33 -16.02
CA PHE A 34 -19.95 12.18 -15.44
C PHE A 34 -20.22 13.39 -16.35
N ASN A 35 -19.17 14.03 -16.85
CA ASN A 35 -19.30 15.14 -17.79
C ASN A 35 -19.98 14.72 -19.09
N ASP A 36 -19.62 13.54 -19.60
CA ASP A 36 -20.26 12.99 -20.80
C ASP A 36 -21.77 12.78 -20.54
N TYR A 37 -22.13 12.22 -19.40
CA TYR A 37 -23.53 12.07 -19.02
C TYR A 37 -24.24 13.41 -18.93
N ALA A 38 -23.61 14.43 -18.37
CA ALA A 38 -24.20 15.76 -18.26
C ALA A 38 -24.53 16.36 -19.64
N LEU A 39 -23.71 16.05 -20.64
CA LEU A 39 -23.89 16.53 -22.00
C LEU A 39 -24.84 15.68 -22.84
N THR A 40 -24.75 14.36 -22.75
CA THR A 40 -25.42 13.42 -23.63
C THR A 40 -26.65 12.74 -23.00
N LYS A 41 -26.73 12.73 -21.65
CA LYS A 41 -27.79 12.04 -20.88
C LYS A 41 -27.83 10.54 -21.16
N LYS A 42 -26.70 9.93 -21.59
CA LYS A 42 -26.61 8.49 -21.84
C LYS A 42 -26.48 7.74 -20.51
N PRO A 43 -27.38 6.78 -20.20
CA PRO A 43 -27.30 6.01 -18.96
C PRO A 43 -25.98 5.26 -18.79
N GLU A 44 -25.37 4.82 -19.89
CA GLU A 44 -24.09 4.11 -19.88
C GLU A 44 -22.97 4.97 -19.29
N SER A 45 -22.98 6.27 -19.58
CA SER A 45 -21.98 7.20 -19.04
C SER A 45 -22.14 7.37 -17.53
N ALA A 46 -23.37 7.46 -17.05
CA ALA A 46 -23.65 7.53 -15.62
C ALA A 46 -23.20 6.26 -14.90
N ALA A 47 -23.49 5.08 -15.46
CA ALA A 47 -23.10 3.81 -14.91
C ALA A 47 -21.56 3.67 -14.87
N ALA A 48 -20.88 4.05 -15.95
CA ALA A 48 -19.43 4.02 -16.01
C ALA A 48 -18.80 4.94 -14.96
N SER A 49 -19.36 6.13 -14.77
CA SER A 49 -18.88 7.05 -13.72
C SER A 49 -18.96 6.42 -12.34
N LEU A 50 -20.07 5.76 -12.01
CA LEU A 50 -20.25 5.10 -10.72
C LEU A 50 -19.30 3.93 -10.54
N GLU A 51 -19.03 3.16 -11.60
CA GLU A 51 -18.06 2.06 -11.54
C GLU A 51 -16.66 2.56 -11.23
N TYR A 52 -16.21 3.62 -11.88
CA TYR A 52 -14.87 4.18 -11.61
C TYR A 52 -14.78 4.80 -10.22
N GLU A 53 -15.84 5.44 -9.72
CA GLU A 53 -15.89 5.91 -8.33
C GLU A 53 -15.76 4.73 -7.35
N GLY A 54 -16.45 3.62 -7.62
CA GLY A 54 -16.34 2.41 -6.82
C GLY A 54 -14.91 1.86 -6.80
N CYS A 55 -14.23 1.86 -7.95
CA CYS A 55 -12.83 1.45 -8.06
C CYS A 55 -11.93 2.37 -7.23
N ALA A 56 -12.13 3.67 -7.30
CA ALA A 56 -11.35 4.63 -6.51
C ALA A 56 -11.51 4.37 -5.02
N HIS A 57 -12.73 4.17 -4.54
CA HIS A 57 -13.00 3.88 -3.13
C HIS A 57 -12.36 2.57 -2.67
N THR A 58 -12.37 1.55 -3.52
CA THR A 58 -11.73 0.27 -3.23
C THR A 58 -10.22 0.44 -3.06
N TRP A 59 -9.57 1.15 -3.96
CA TRP A 59 -8.14 1.41 -3.87
C TRP A 59 -7.77 2.30 -2.68
N GLU A 60 -8.61 3.29 -2.36
CA GLU A 60 -8.43 4.12 -1.17
C GLU A 60 -8.50 3.30 0.11
N TYR A 61 -9.42 2.35 0.17
CA TYR A 61 -9.53 1.43 1.31
C TYR A 61 -8.26 0.59 1.45
N ILE A 62 -7.76 0.03 0.34
CA ILE A 62 -6.52 -0.77 0.34
C ILE A 62 -5.35 0.09 0.81
N LEU A 63 -5.20 1.30 0.27
CA LEU A 63 -4.13 2.22 0.67
C LEU A 63 -4.20 2.54 2.17
N SER A 64 -5.39 2.81 2.68
CA SER A 64 -5.63 3.07 4.11
C SER A 64 -5.14 1.90 4.98
N LYS A 65 -5.39 0.67 4.55
CA LYS A 65 -4.93 -0.53 5.28
C LYS A 65 -3.42 -0.66 5.24
N LEU A 66 -2.79 -0.40 4.09
CA LEU A 66 -1.34 -0.46 3.95
C LEU A 66 -0.64 0.62 4.78
N GLU A 67 -1.19 1.80 4.86
CA GLU A 67 -0.64 2.90 5.67
C GLU A 67 -0.69 2.62 7.18
N LYS A 68 -1.59 1.76 7.61
CA LYS A 68 -1.68 1.33 9.01
C LYS A 68 -0.70 0.22 9.35
N MET A 69 -0.07 -0.39 8.36
CA MET A 69 0.92 -1.43 8.58
C MET A 69 2.23 -0.81 9.02
N MET A 70 2.82 -1.38 10.07
CA MET A 70 4.10 -0.94 10.59
C MET A 70 5.21 -1.30 9.61
N THR A 71 6.07 -0.33 9.27
CA THR A 71 7.27 -0.59 8.49
C THR A 71 8.32 -1.26 9.38
N LEU A 72 9.35 -1.86 8.76
CA LEU A 72 10.44 -2.48 9.51
C LEU A 72 11.19 -1.45 10.37
N ASP A 73 11.40 -0.24 9.86
CA ASP A 73 12.04 0.84 10.63
C ASP A 73 11.18 1.27 11.82
N GLU A 74 9.87 1.39 11.64
CA GLU A 74 8.95 1.70 12.73
C GLU A 74 8.93 0.61 13.78
N ALA A 75 8.98 -0.66 13.35
CA ALA A 75 9.06 -1.80 14.28
C ALA A 75 10.35 -1.76 15.10
N ILE A 76 11.48 -1.43 14.48
CA ILE A 76 12.76 -1.29 15.17
C ILE A 76 12.68 -0.18 16.22
N GLU A 77 12.15 1.00 15.86
CA GLU A 77 11.99 2.12 16.78
C GLU A 77 11.06 1.78 17.95
N HIS A 78 9.96 1.09 17.66
CA HIS A 78 9.03 0.63 18.69
C HIS A 78 9.74 -0.30 19.69
N CYS A 79 10.55 -1.24 19.21
CA CYS A 79 11.31 -2.15 20.07
C CYS A 79 12.34 -1.39 20.92
N LYS A 80 13.00 -0.38 20.35
CA LYS A 80 13.92 0.47 21.11
C LYS A 80 13.25 1.17 22.27
N GLU A 81 12.07 1.77 22.02
CA GLU A 81 11.30 2.45 23.06
C GLU A 81 10.93 1.50 24.19
N LYS A 82 10.49 0.29 23.83
CA LYS A 82 10.06 -0.71 24.82
C LYS A 82 11.22 -1.38 25.54
N SER A 83 12.45 -1.31 25.02
CA SER A 83 13.62 -1.93 25.62
C SER A 83 14.32 -1.07 26.67
N CYS A 84 13.79 0.11 26.99
CA CYS A 84 14.39 1.06 27.93
C CYS A 84 14.26 0.68 29.40
N SER A 85 13.56 -0.40 29.74
CA SER A 85 13.42 -0.87 31.11
C SER A 85 14.16 -2.17 31.33
N ASN A 86 14.30 -2.59 32.61
CA ASN A 86 14.95 -3.84 32.96
C ASN A 86 13.98 -5.01 33.16
N THR A 87 12.77 -4.90 32.63
CA THR A 87 11.79 -5.98 32.71
C THR A 87 12.10 -7.08 31.72
N GLU A 88 11.53 -8.25 31.94
CA GLU A 88 11.64 -9.39 31.00
C GLU A 88 11.08 -9.01 29.64
N CYS A 89 9.98 -8.29 29.60
CA CYS A 89 9.36 -7.79 28.37
C CYS A 89 10.34 -6.89 27.60
N ALA A 90 11.09 -6.04 28.30
CA ALA A 90 12.08 -5.17 27.67
C ALA A 90 13.24 -5.98 27.06
N ARG A 91 13.64 -7.08 27.71
CA ARG A 91 14.66 -7.97 27.15
C ARG A 91 14.21 -8.65 25.88
N GLU A 92 12.95 -9.09 25.85
CA GLU A 92 12.35 -9.68 24.66
C GLU A 92 12.28 -8.66 23.51
N HIS A 93 11.94 -7.42 23.81
CA HIS A 93 11.94 -6.35 22.80
C HIS A 93 13.32 -6.04 22.26
N ARG A 94 14.36 -6.09 23.12
CA ARG A 94 15.75 -5.93 22.66
C ARG A 94 16.18 -7.05 21.74
N GLN A 95 15.82 -8.28 22.06
CA GLN A 95 16.12 -9.43 21.20
C GLN A 95 15.38 -9.29 19.86
N LEU A 96 14.13 -8.88 19.89
CA LEU A 96 13.35 -8.65 18.68
C LEU A 96 13.96 -7.53 17.85
N GLU A 97 14.42 -6.45 18.48
CA GLU A 97 15.12 -5.36 17.80
C GLU A 97 16.34 -5.85 17.02
N GLU A 98 17.16 -6.70 17.64
CA GLU A 98 18.33 -7.27 16.98
C GLU A 98 17.94 -8.11 15.78
N TRP A 99 16.95 -8.96 15.91
CA TRP A 99 16.44 -9.78 14.80
C TRP A 99 15.88 -8.93 13.67
N LEU A 100 15.16 -7.85 14.00
CA LEU A 100 14.62 -6.95 12.99
C LEU A 100 15.73 -6.19 12.25
N LYS A 101 16.79 -5.81 12.93
CA LYS A 101 17.96 -5.18 12.31
C LYS A 101 18.67 -6.15 11.37
N GLU A 102 18.82 -7.40 11.77
CA GLU A 102 19.38 -8.45 10.91
C GLU A 102 18.51 -8.66 9.67
N LEU A 103 17.19 -8.70 9.84
CA LEU A 103 16.27 -8.83 8.73
C LEU A 103 16.36 -7.64 7.78
N LYS A 104 16.52 -6.44 8.31
CA LYS A 104 16.68 -5.22 7.50
C LYS A 104 17.94 -5.31 6.65
N GLU A 105 19.08 -5.75 7.24
CA GLU A 105 20.33 -5.95 6.51
C GLU A 105 20.20 -7.03 5.44
N TYR A 106 19.52 -8.13 5.77
CA TYR A 106 19.25 -9.20 4.82
C TYR A 106 18.44 -8.69 3.62
N LYS A 107 17.37 -7.96 3.87
CA LYS A 107 16.55 -7.37 2.80
C LYS A 107 17.33 -6.39 1.95
N LYS A 108 18.21 -5.61 2.56
CA LYS A 108 19.06 -4.66 1.85
C LYS A 108 20.01 -5.37 0.88
N ARG A 109 20.53 -6.54 1.27
CA ARG A 109 21.45 -7.31 0.43
C ARG A 109 20.76 -8.09 -0.68
N TYR A 110 19.59 -8.65 -0.41
CA TYR A 110 18.92 -9.60 -1.29
C TYR A 110 17.59 -9.10 -1.83
N GLY A 111 16.90 -8.26 -1.08
CA GLY A 111 15.60 -7.71 -1.47
C GLY A 111 15.69 -6.75 -2.64
N ASP A 112 16.78 -6.00 -2.75
CA ASP A 112 16.97 -5.02 -3.82
C ASP A 112 17.03 -5.67 -5.20
N LEU A 113 17.39 -6.93 -5.28
CA LEU A 113 17.41 -7.70 -6.52
C LEU A 113 16.01 -7.92 -7.09
N ASN A 114 14.98 -7.80 -6.27
CA ASN A 114 13.59 -8.04 -6.65
C ASN A 114 12.79 -6.77 -6.83
N GLN A 115 13.40 -5.60 -6.68
CA GLN A 115 12.72 -4.31 -6.76
C GLN A 115 12.76 -3.66 -8.13
N GLU A 116 13.40 -4.27 -9.07
CA GLU A 116 13.48 -3.73 -10.44
C GLU A 116 12.31 -4.12 -11.33
#